data_f902a8e9234fc3c42c39a0802cc608f2
#
_entry.id   f902a8e9234fc3c42c39a0802cc608f2
#
_cell.length_a   1.000
_cell.length_b   1.000
_cell.length_c   1.000
_cell.angle_alpha   90.00
_cell.angle_beta   90.00
_cell.angle_gamma   90.00
#
_symmetry.space_group_name_H-M   'P 1'
#
loop_
_entity.id
_entity.type
_entity.pdbx_description
1 polymer ?
#
loop_
_entity_poly.entity_id
_entity_poly.type
_entity_poly.pdbx_seq_one_letter_code
_entity_poly.pdbx_strand_id
1 'polypeptide(L)'
;MTSNGHQTMVAVLEDDQVVEVSVERERQRGVVGNLYKGRVSRVLPGMQCAFVDIGLERDGFLYVSDVVDTMDAFGRLEGGDDEGDEAAADPAEAGGRAKDDEPKIEALLKAGQEVLVQVAKEPLGTKGARLTCHVTMAGRFLVFLPTVDHVGVSRKIEARDERSRLRSIVRAFREAEGFAGGVIIRTAAAGRPEADLVADLAYFKRAWEEIRRNLDASTCPAVVYREQGLVAKMIRDLLSEDYSAIRIDNAAEYRRVRDLVQRIMPSLTPRVKHYTKVFPIFQEYGVQSEIDKALRSKVWLKSGGYIVINQTEALVAIDVNTGRFVGKRNDRLEDTIVKTNIEAVKEIVRQIRLRDLGGIIVLDFIDMEERKNRQKVSQALDQELARDRSPSKAVQVSDFGLIIVTRKRVKQSLERVMTQPCPYCSGTGVIRSSATIGYEILDEVAKLGSGVEGLGVQLRVNPDIARALREEEAAVLKELEAAVGTRVIVKADPHLHHEQFDVMVL
;
A
#
# COMPACT_ATOMS: atom_id res chain seq x y z
N MET A 1 12.46 -15.60 2.96
CA MET A 1 12.83 -14.60 1.95
C MET A 1 13.25 -15.30 0.69
N THR A 2 12.77 -14.87 -0.44
CA THR A 2 13.19 -15.35 -1.76
C THR A 2 13.62 -14.18 -2.63
N SER A 3 14.70 -14.33 -3.39
CA SER A 3 15.22 -13.29 -4.27
C SER A 3 15.78 -13.89 -5.55
N ASN A 4 15.32 -13.36 -6.68
CA ASN A 4 15.94 -13.58 -7.98
C ASN A 4 16.38 -12.22 -8.55
N GLY A 5 17.09 -12.18 -9.66
CA GLY A 5 17.61 -10.93 -10.24
C GLY A 5 16.55 -9.90 -10.66
N HIS A 6 15.26 -10.18 -10.49
CA HIS A 6 14.15 -9.32 -10.95
C HIS A 6 13.17 -8.96 -9.81
N GLN A 7 13.05 -9.81 -8.81
CA GLN A 7 12.08 -9.66 -7.74
C GLN A 7 12.63 -10.21 -6.43
N THR A 8 12.37 -9.48 -5.36
CA THR A 8 12.62 -9.90 -3.98
C THR A 8 11.30 -9.94 -3.23
N MET A 9 11.03 -11.05 -2.55
CA MET A 9 9.83 -11.22 -1.74
C MET A 9 10.22 -11.63 -0.31
N VAL A 10 9.55 -11.02 0.64
CA VAL A 10 9.73 -11.32 2.06
C VAL A 10 8.38 -11.66 2.66
N ALA A 11 8.28 -12.78 3.35
CA ALA A 11 7.11 -13.16 4.12
C ALA A 11 7.44 -13.21 5.61
N VAL A 12 6.53 -12.72 6.44
CA VAL A 12 6.58 -12.85 7.90
C VAL A 12 5.53 -13.86 8.33
N LEU A 13 5.96 -14.82 9.15
CA LEU A 13 5.09 -15.84 9.72
C LEU A 13 5.03 -15.65 11.25
N GLU A 14 3.83 -15.72 11.81
CA GLU A 14 3.55 -15.78 13.25
C GLU A 14 2.82 -17.10 13.52
N ASP A 15 3.34 -17.92 14.41
CA ASP A 15 2.79 -19.26 14.74
C ASP A 15 2.50 -20.10 13.48
N ASP A 16 3.47 -20.15 12.57
CA ASP A 16 3.40 -20.81 11.25
C ASP A 16 2.31 -20.28 10.30
N GLN A 17 1.66 -19.17 10.62
CA GLN A 17 0.70 -18.50 9.73
C GLN A 17 1.35 -17.29 9.03
N VAL A 18 1.14 -17.18 7.74
CA VAL A 18 1.62 -16.02 6.97
C VAL A 18 0.75 -14.81 7.32
N VAL A 19 1.40 -13.78 7.86
CA VAL A 19 0.72 -12.55 8.30
C VAL A 19 1.10 -11.32 7.48
N GLU A 20 2.24 -11.38 6.79
CA GLU A 20 2.71 -10.26 5.99
C GLU A 20 3.50 -10.76 4.79
N VAL A 21 3.26 -10.16 3.62
CA VAL A 21 4.05 -10.39 2.41
C VAL A 21 4.43 -9.05 1.83
N SER A 22 5.70 -8.88 1.51
CA SER A 22 6.24 -7.70 0.85
C SER A 22 6.96 -8.10 -0.42
N VAL A 23 6.74 -7.34 -1.48
CA VAL A 23 7.29 -7.60 -2.81
C VAL A 23 8.01 -6.35 -3.29
N GLU A 24 9.23 -6.50 -3.76
CA GLU A 24 10.00 -5.46 -4.44
C GLU A 24 10.45 -5.99 -5.80
N ARG A 25 10.17 -5.26 -6.87
CA ARG A 25 10.62 -5.56 -8.22
C ARG A 25 11.72 -4.59 -8.62
N GLU A 26 12.83 -5.10 -9.16
CA GLU A 26 13.99 -4.25 -9.49
C GLU A 26 13.63 -3.11 -10.46
N ARG A 27 12.76 -3.39 -11.46
CA ARG A 27 12.29 -2.38 -12.41
C ARG A 27 11.25 -1.39 -11.85
N GLN A 28 10.64 -1.71 -10.72
CA GLN A 28 9.60 -0.92 -10.06
C GLN A 28 10.03 -0.58 -8.62
N ARG A 29 11.35 -0.47 -8.41
CA ARG A 29 11.88 -0.12 -7.10
C ARG A 29 11.40 1.28 -6.75
N GLY A 30 10.73 1.39 -5.61
CA GLY A 30 10.20 2.65 -5.12
C GLY A 30 11.29 3.70 -4.97
N VAL A 31 10.92 4.96 -5.19
CA VAL A 31 11.84 6.10 -5.07
C VAL A 31 11.73 6.81 -3.73
N VAL A 32 10.75 6.45 -2.88
CA VAL A 32 10.57 7.03 -1.55
C VAL A 32 11.82 6.82 -0.69
N GLY A 33 12.26 7.92 -0.06
CA GLY A 33 13.47 7.96 0.76
C GLY A 33 14.74 8.29 -0.03
N ASN A 34 14.74 8.16 -1.37
CA ASN A 34 15.89 8.57 -2.18
C ASN A 34 16.10 10.08 -2.11
N LEU A 35 17.39 10.47 -2.12
CA LEU A 35 17.79 11.88 -2.19
C LEU A 35 18.25 12.20 -3.61
N TYR A 36 17.79 13.35 -4.09
CA TYR A 36 18.12 13.86 -5.41
C TYR A 36 18.67 15.27 -5.34
N LYS A 37 19.66 15.54 -6.16
CA LYS A 37 19.99 16.89 -6.56
C LYS A 37 19.03 17.26 -7.68
N GLY A 38 18.01 18.08 -7.39
CA GLY A 38 16.98 18.47 -8.33
C GLY A 38 17.13 19.91 -8.77
N ARG A 39 16.48 20.28 -9.89
CA ARG A 39 16.41 21.64 -10.39
C ARG A 39 14.98 22.13 -10.40
N VAL A 40 14.74 23.28 -9.81
CA VAL A 40 13.41 23.91 -9.81
C VAL A 40 13.04 24.29 -11.25
N SER A 41 12.04 23.61 -11.81
CA SER A 41 11.53 23.88 -13.15
C SER A 41 10.61 25.09 -13.16
N ARG A 42 9.71 25.18 -12.17
CA ARG A 42 8.71 26.23 -12.08
C ARG A 42 8.25 26.45 -10.63
N VAL A 43 8.02 27.69 -10.27
CA VAL A 43 7.40 28.08 -8.98
C VAL A 43 5.97 28.54 -9.24
N LEU A 44 5.02 28.11 -8.42
CA LEU A 44 3.60 28.45 -8.50
C LEU A 44 3.16 29.16 -7.18
N PRO A 45 3.28 30.49 -7.13
CA PRO A 45 2.94 31.26 -5.93
C PRO A 45 1.49 31.09 -5.46
N GLY A 46 0.54 30.99 -6.40
CA GLY A 46 -0.89 30.80 -6.07
C GLY A 46 -1.22 29.50 -5.38
N MET A 47 -0.37 28.47 -5.56
CA MET A 47 -0.51 27.14 -4.93
C MET A 47 0.52 26.92 -3.82
N GLN A 48 1.38 27.88 -3.53
CA GLN A 48 2.47 27.79 -2.58
C GLN A 48 3.31 26.51 -2.75
N CYS A 49 3.65 26.16 -4.02
CA CYS A 49 4.45 24.99 -4.37
C CYS A 49 5.42 25.28 -5.53
N ALA A 50 6.40 24.40 -5.70
CA ALA A 50 7.33 24.39 -6.81
C ALA A 50 7.37 23.02 -7.48
N PHE A 51 7.60 22.97 -8.77
CA PHE A 51 7.95 21.77 -9.51
C PHE A 51 9.46 21.65 -9.62
N VAL A 52 9.96 20.44 -9.38
CA VAL A 52 11.40 20.16 -9.36
C VAL A 52 11.69 18.96 -10.27
N ASP A 53 12.55 19.16 -11.25
CA ASP A 53 13.10 18.09 -12.06
C ASP A 53 14.13 17.31 -11.23
N ILE A 54 13.87 16.03 -11.04
CA ILE A 54 14.73 15.07 -10.31
C ILE A 54 15.21 13.93 -11.23
N GLY A 55 14.99 14.05 -12.55
CA GLY A 55 15.39 13.04 -13.54
C GLY A 55 14.42 11.85 -13.64
N LEU A 56 13.19 11.98 -13.17
CA LEU A 56 12.11 11.04 -13.41
C LEU A 56 11.27 11.49 -14.62
N GLU A 57 10.34 10.62 -15.09
CA GLU A 57 9.45 10.94 -16.21
C GLU A 57 8.63 12.23 -15.98
N ARG A 58 8.40 12.61 -14.75
CA ARG A 58 7.64 13.80 -14.35
C ARG A 58 8.32 14.52 -13.22
N ASP A 59 8.23 15.84 -13.26
CA ASP A 59 8.69 16.70 -12.18
C ASP A 59 8.00 16.35 -10.88
N GLY A 60 8.76 16.31 -9.78
CA GLY A 60 8.21 16.21 -8.45
C GLY A 60 7.67 17.54 -7.99
N PHE A 61 6.76 17.53 -7.03
CA PHE A 61 6.21 18.76 -6.45
C PHE A 61 6.63 18.93 -4.99
N LEU A 62 6.95 20.17 -4.65
CA LEU A 62 7.50 20.59 -3.37
C LEU A 62 6.64 21.71 -2.81
N TYR A 63 5.95 21.50 -1.70
CA TYR A 63 5.15 22.53 -1.02
C TYR A 63 6.02 23.44 -0.16
N VAL A 64 5.54 24.66 0.11
CA VAL A 64 6.22 25.62 0.98
C VAL A 64 6.50 25.03 2.37
N SER A 65 5.56 24.26 2.92
CA SER A 65 5.72 23.58 4.21
C SER A 65 6.82 22.50 4.22
N ASP A 66 7.20 21.98 3.05
CA ASP A 66 8.27 20.99 2.90
C ASP A 66 9.65 21.66 2.62
N VAL A 67 9.71 23.00 2.55
CA VAL A 67 10.93 23.79 2.34
C VAL A 67 11.38 24.52 3.60
N VAL A 68 10.43 25.02 4.40
CA VAL A 68 10.71 25.80 5.60
C VAL A 68 10.97 24.88 6.79
N ASP A 69 12.12 25.04 7.44
CA ASP A 69 12.43 24.37 8.70
C ASP A 69 11.51 24.90 9.81
N THR A 70 10.38 24.26 10.02
CA THR A 70 9.50 24.56 11.15
C THR A 70 9.73 23.53 12.26
N MET A 71 9.89 24.03 13.50
CA MET A 71 9.93 23.18 14.71
C MET A 71 8.67 22.29 14.82
N ASP A 72 7.57 22.67 14.17
CA ASP A 72 6.34 21.89 14.06
C ASP A 72 6.52 20.59 13.24
N ALA A 73 7.32 20.62 12.17
CA ALA A 73 7.66 19.41 11.41
C ALA A 73 8.42 18.41 12.28
N PHE A 74 9.28 18.91 13.19
CA PHE A 74 10.00 18.07 14.14
C PHE A 74 9.07 17.46 15.19
N GLY A 75 8.14 18.26 15.74
CA GLY A 75 7.13 17.80 16.71
C GLY A 75 6.28 16.64 16.17
N ARG A 76 5.96 16.66 14.88
CA ARG A 76 5.26 15.56 14.18
C ARG A 76 6.08 14.28 14.12
N LEU A 77 7.38 14.38 13.83
CA LEU A 77 8.30 13.24 13.81
C LEU A 77 8.56 12.67 15.21
N GLU A 78 8.59 13.50 16.27
CA GLU A 78 8.68 13.05 17.67
C GLU A 78 7.42 12.32 18.15
N GLY A 79 6.25 12.71 17.63
CA GLY A 79 4.96 12.14 18.00
C GLY A 79 4.81 10.68 17.58
N GLY A 80 5.60 10.20 16.62
CA GLY A 80 5.60 8.85 16.07
C GLY A 80 4.20 8.27 15.96
N ASP A 81 3.62 8.26 14.77
CA ASP A 81 2.48 7.44 14.37
C ASP A 81 1.06 7.80 14.87
N ASP A 82 0.86 8.94 15.54
CA ASP A 82 -0.48 9.31 16.02
C ASP A 82 -1.13 10.48 15.23
N GLU A 83 -0.58 10.82 14.06
CA GLU A 83 -1.33 11.66 13.13
C GLU A 83 -2.29 10.75 12.34
N GLY A 84 -3.54 10.74 12.80
CA GLY A 84 -4.65 10.32 11.97
C GLY A 84 -4.54 11.03 10.63
N ASP A 85 -4.74 10.26 9.57
CA ASP A 85 -4.89 10.74 8.21
C ASP A 85 -5.68 12.07 8.24
N GLU A 86 -4.99 13.20 8.14
CA GLU A 86 -5.59 14.28 7.37
C GLU A 86 -5.63 13.69 5.94
N ALA A 87 -6.75 13.00 5.67
CA ALA A 87 -7.23 12.76 4.34
C ALA A 87 -6.94 14.04 3.58
N ALA A 88 -6.35 13.89 2.39
CA ALA A 88 -6.04 14.98 1.50
C ALA A 88 -7.21 15.99 1.45
N ALA A 89 -7.34 16.80 2.47
CA ALA A 89 -8.15 17.99 2.47
C ALA A 89 -7.44 18.93 1.53
N ASP A 90 -8.12 19.29 0.47
CA ASP A 90 -7.73 20.37 -0.42
C ASP A 90 -7.32 21.55 0.46
N PRO A 91 -6.19 22.22 0.23
CA PRO A 91 -5.74 23.36 1.01
C PRO A 91 -6.73 24.52 1.06
N ALA A 92 -7.84 24.45 0.32
CA ALA A 92 -8.87 25.46 0.23
C ALA A 92 -9.85 25.53 1.43
N GLU A 93 -9.91 24.50 2.32
CA GLU A 93 -10.90 24.46 3.41
C GLU A 93 -10.35 24.71 4.82
N ALA A 94 -9.05 24.91 5.02
CA ALA A 94 -8.47 25.28 6.30
C ALA A 94 -8.53 26.80 6.54
N GLY A 95 -9.74 27.32 6.61
CA GLY A 95 -9.98 28.71 7.02
C GLY A 95 -9.87 28.89 8.51
N GLY A 96 -8.87 29.73 8.97
CA GLY A 96 -8.98 30.42 10.22
C GLY A 96 -7.88 30.27 11.27
N ARG A 97 -6.63 30.63 10.93
CA ARG A 97 -5.70 31.29 11.89
C ARG A 97 -4.77 32.18 11.06
N ALA A 98 -4.53 33.40 11.54
CA ALA A 98 -3.73 34.41 10.86
C ALA A 98 -2.36 33.88 10.42
N LYS A 99 -2.16 33.74 9.09
CA LYS A 99 -0.96 33.23 8.43
C LYS A 99 -0.14 34.34 7.76
N ASP A 100 -0.01 35.49 8.41
CA ASP A 100 0.70 36.64 7.82
C ASP A 100 2.23 36.59 7.94
N ASP A 101 2.79 35.58 8.63
CA ASP A 101 4.24 35.50 8.92
C ASP A 101 4.95 34.26 8.30
N GLU A 102 4.26 33.42 7.53
CA GLU A 102 4.92 32.29 6.86
C GLU A 102 5.60 32.75 5.56
N PRO A 103 6.89 32.41 5.36
CA PRO A 103 7.60 32.78 4.13
C PRO A 103 6.94 32.16 2.91
N LYS A 104 6.70 32.98 1.88
CA LYS A 104 6.09 32.54 0.62
C LYS A 104 7.08 31.74 -0.23
N ILE A 105 6.59 30.77 -1.01
CA ILE A 105 7.44 29.89 -1.84
C ILE A 105 8.35 30.64 -2.80
N GLU A 106 7.90 31.76 -3.36
CA GLU A 106 8.68 32.62 -4.27
C GLU A 106 9.82 33.36 -3.59
N ALA A 107 9.78 33.51 -2.27
CA ALA A 107 10.90 34.06 -1.49
C ALA A 107 11.98 33.00 -1.21
N LEU A 108 11.59 31.72 -1.19
CA LEU A 108 12.47 30.59 -0.84
C LEU A 108 13.13 29.95 -2.06
N LEU A 109 12.40 29.85 -3.18
CA LEU A 109 12.84 29.13 -4.36
C LEU A 109 12.66 29.96 -5.63
N LYS A 110 13.63 29.79 -6.55
CA LYS A 110 13.61 30.42 -7.88
C LYS A 110 13.72 29.36 -8.96
N ALA A 111 13.07 29.57 -10.12
CA ALA A 111 13.25 28.72 -11.28
C ALA A 111 14.73 28.63 -11.69
N GLY A 112 15.19 27.43 -12.01
CA GLY A 112 16.58 27.12 -12.33
C GLY A 112 17.47 26.85 -11.11
N GLN A 113 17.02 27.10 -9.89
CA GLN A 113 17.77 26.82 -8.65
C GLN A 113 17.95 25.33 -8.43
N GLU A 114 19.17 24.93 -8.05
CA GLU A 114 19.47 23.55 -7.62
C GLU A 114 19.10 23.38 -6.14
N VAL A 115 18.45 22.27 -5.83
CA VAL A 115 17.96 21.92 -4.47
C VAL A 115 18.23 20.46 -4.15
N LEU A 116 18.58 20.19 -2.88
CA LEU A 116 18.59 18.82 -2.36
C LEU A 116 17.19 18.48 -1.88
N VAL A 117 16.61 17.43 -2.43
CA VAL A 117 15.26 17.00 -2.08
C VAL A 117 15.21 15.50 -1.83
N GLN A 118 14.33 15.09 -0.93
CA GLN A 118 13.98 13.70 -0.65
C GLN A 118 12.57 13.42 -1.18
N VAL A 119 12.38 12.23 -1.74
CA VAL A 119 11.04 11.78 -2.14
C VAL A 119 10.28 11.32 -0.89
N ALA A 120 9.21 12.04 -0.55
CA ALA A 120 8.32 11.75 0.57
C ALA A 120 7.20 10.77 0.19
N LYS A 121 6.66 10.88 -1.05
CA LYS A 121 5.61 9.95 -1.57
C LYS A 121 5.89 9.61 -3.03
N GLU A 122 5.57 8.37 -3.41
CA GLU A 122 5.66 7.87 -4.79
C GLU A 122 4.82 8.70 -5.77
N PRO A 123 5.26 8.78 -7.04
CA PRO A 123 4.38 9.25 -8.11
C PRO A 123 3.11 8.41 -8.17
N LEU A 124 1.95 9.02 -8.34
CA LEU A 124 0.68 8.32 -8.41
C LEU A 124 -0.16 8.81 -9.59
N GLY A 125 -0.50 7.92 -10.51
CA GLY A 125 -1.29 8.21 -11.70
C GLY A 125 -0.65 9.31 -12.55
N THR A 126 -1.33 10.45 -12.70
CA THR A 126 -0.83 11.61 -13.46
C THR A 126 0.05 12.57 -12.65
N LYS A 127 0.16 12.37 -11.33
CA LYS A 127 0.90 13.27 -10.42
C LYS A 127 2.35 12.80 -10.24
N GLY A 128 3.29 13.76 -10.26
CA GLY A 128 4.70 13.52 -9.93
C GLY A 128 4.92 13.16 -8.45
N ALA A 129 6.15 12.82 -8.09
CA ALA A 129 6.53 12.49 -6.72
C ALA A 129 6.35 13.69 -5.78
N ARG A 130 5.90 13.48 -4.55
CA ARG A 130 5.96 14.51 -3.51
C ARG A 130 7.37 14.58 -2.96
N LEU A 131 7.91 15.78 -2.89
CA LEU A 131 9.25 16.06 -2.42
C LEU A 131 9.23 16.81 -1.09
N THR A 132 10.35 16.73 -0.36
CA THR A 132 10.62 17.53 0.84
C THR A 132 12.10 17.89 0.90
N CYS A 133 12.42 19.08 1.43
CA CYS A 133 13.78 19.47 1.77
C CYS A 133 14.19 18.99 3.18
N HIS A 134 13.24 18.48 3.97
CA HIS A 134 13.50 17.90 5.28
C HIS A 134 14.05 16.49 5.13
N VAL A 135 15.37 16.39 4.93
CA VAL A 135 16.04 15.10 4.77
C VAL A 135 15.93 14.30 6.05
N THR A 136 15.47 13.06 5.93
CA THR A 136 15.41 12.11 7.03
C THR A 136 16.09 10.80 6.65
N MET A 137 16.97 10.32 7.51
CA MET A 137 17.68 9.04 7.35
C MET A 137 17.33 8.12 8.52
N ALA A 138 16.60 7.05 8.23
CA ALA A 138 16.18 6.10 9.26
C ALA A 138 17.25 5.05 9.54
N GLY A 139 17.70 4.98 10.79
CA GLY A 139 18.45 3.87 11.37
C GLY A 139 17.53 2.94 12.14
N ARG A 140 18.15 1.99 12.85
CA ARG A 140 17.40 1.07 13.69
C ARG A 140 16.91 1.74 14.97
N PHE A 141 17.81 2.41 15.67
CA PHE A 141 17.54 3.02 16.98
C PHE A 141 17.30 4.52 16.89
N LEU A 142 17.76 5.14 15.83
CA LEU A 142 17.73 6.57 15.62
C LEU A 142 17.19 6.95 14.25
N VAL A 143 16.68 8.18 14.14
CA VAL A 143 16.43 8.87 12.87
C VAL A 143 17.29 10.11 12.84
N PHE A 144 18.07 10.28 11.78
CA PHE A 144 18.94 11.43 11.59
C PHE A 144 18.28 12.47 10.68
N LEU A 145 18.37 13.74 11.08
CA LEU A 145 17.83 14.90 10.36
C LEU A 145 18.96 15.92 10.14
N PRO A 146 19.63 15.87 8.99
CA PRO A 146 20.81 16.72 8.73
C PRO A 146 20.54 18.22 8.79
N THR A 147 19.32 18.65 8.49
CA THR A 147 18.90 20.06 8.35
C THR A 147 18.38 20.68 9.63
N VAL A 148 18.16 19.90 10.68
CA VAL A 148 17.56 20.35 11.95
C VAL A 148 18.58 20.16 13.07
N ASP A 149 18.69 21.09 14.00
CA ASP A 149 19.56 20.96 15.19
C ASP A 149 18.75 20.72 16.47
N HIS A 150 18.27 19.49 16.64
CA HIS A 150 17.50 19.11 17.82
C HIS A 150 17.68 17.63 18.18
N VAL A 151 17.62 17.27 19.46
CA VAL A 151 17.64 15.87 19.94
C VAL A 151 16.31 15.52 20.59
N GLY A 152 15.49 14.80 19.84
CA GLY A 152 14.19 14.30 20.28
C GLY A 152 14.26 12.86 20.82
N VAL A 153 13.27 12.49 21.63
CA VAL A 153 13.10 11.10 22.11
C VAL A 153 11.64 10.72 21.95
N SER A 154 11.37 9.56 21.33
CA SER A 154 10.01 9.04 21.14
C SER A 154 9.17 9.17 22.42
N ARG A 155 7.95 9.64 22.29
CA ARG A 155 6.99 9.79 23.42
C ARG A 155 6.61 8.44 24.03
N LYS A 156 6.76 7.34 23.28
CA LYS A 156 6.51 5.97 23.75
C LYS A 156 7.54 5.47 24.76
N ILE A 157 8.67 6.19 24.95
CA ILE A 157 9.64 5.92 26.04
C ILE A 157 9.22 6.76 27.23
N GLU A 158 8.50 6.18 28.17
CA GLU A 158 7.89 6.90 29.30
C GLU A 158 8.88 7.22 30.42
N ALA A 159 9.87 6.35 30.68
CA ALA A 159 10.82 6.48 31.78
C ALA A 159 11.74 7.70 31.59
N ARG A 160 11.63 8.67 32.49
CA ARG A 160 12.41 9.93 32.47
C ARG A 160 13.91 9.70 32.47
N ASP A 161 14.39 8.79 33.32
CA ASP A 161 15.83 8.49 33.45
C ASP A 161 16.38 7.90 32.14
N GLU A 162 15.62 7.02 31.50
CA GLU A 162 16.00 6.44 30.22
C GLU A 162 16.03 7.50 29.11
N ARG A 163 15.06 8.37 29.06
CA ARG A 163 15.04 9.51 28.11
C ARG A 163 16.27 10.42 28.31
N SER A 164 16.65 10.66 29.55
CA SER A 164 17.83 11.46 29.89
C SER A 164 19.12 10.76 29.49
N ARG A 165 19.26 9.46 29.81
CA ARG A 165 20.40 8.62 29.43
C ARG A 165 20.59 8.62 27.91
N LEU A 166 19.53 8.36 27.15
CA LEU A 166 19.59 8.30 25.69
C LEU A 166 19.98 9.65 25.07
N ARG A 167 19.47 10.78 25.60
CA ARG A 167 19.88 12.12 25.15
C ARG A 167 21.33 12.41 25.45
N SER A 168 21.84 11.99 26.61
CA SER A 168 23.25 12.24 26.99
C SER A 168 24.21 11.50 26.06
N ILE A 169 23.90 10.27 25.66
CA ILE A 169 24.71 9.50 24.69
C ILE A 169 24.80 10.24 23.35
N VAL A 170 23.69 10.71 22.82
CA VAL A 170 23.67 11.45 21.53
C VAL A 170 24.46 12.76 21.64
N ARG A 171 24.31 13.50 22.75
CA ARG A 171 25.05 14.75 22.98
C ARG A 171 26.54 14.52 23.10
N ALA A 172 26.96 13.51 23.88
CA ALA A 172 28.37 13.16 24.04
C ALA A 172 29.03 12.79 22.69
N PHE A 173 28.35 12.01 21.87
CA PHE A 173 28.82 11.70 20.51
C PHE A 173 28.95 12.94 19.62
N ARG A 174 27.95 13.83 19.67
CA ARG A 174 27.96 15.07 18.88
C ARG A 174 29.15 15.96 19.25
N GLU A 175 29.42 16.11 20.54
CA GLU A 175 30.54 16.89 21.06
C GLU A 175 31.90 16.27 20.69
N ALA A 176 32.03 14.95 20.86
CA ALA A 176 33.28 14.22 20.59
C ALA A 176 33.64 14.19 19.11
N GLU A 177 32.65 13.98 18.23
CA GLU A 177 32.85 13.71 16.81
C GLU A 177 32.54 14.91 15.89
N GLY A 178 32.15 16.06 16.45
CA GLY A 178 31.72 17.23 15.67
C GLY A 178 30.52 16.92 14.77
N PHE A 179 29.61 16.02 15.21
CA PHE A 179 28.47 15.59 14.43
C PHE A 179 27.33 16.60 14.53
N ALA A 180 27.05 17.29 13.42
CA ALA A 180 25.96 18.26 13.32
C ALA A 180 24.68 17.61 12.80
N GLY A 181 23.53 18.23 13.12
CA GLY A 181 22.20 17.78 12.72
C GLY A 181 21.38 17.21 13.87
N GLY A 182 20.07 17.08 13.66
CA GLY A 182 19.13 16.55 14.63
C GLY A 182 19.07 15.04 14.65
N VAL A 183 18.65 14.51 15.78
CA VAL A 183 18.48 13.07 15.99
C VAL A 183 17.17 12.83 16.75
N ILE A 184 16.33 11.95 16.24
CA ILE A 184 15.17 11.41 16.97
C ILE A 184 15.49 10.00 17.43
N ILE A 185 15.38 9.77 18.72
CA ILE A 185 15.62 8.46 19.33
C ILE A 185 14.32 7.65 19.28
N ARG A 186 14.37 6.50 18.57
CA ARG A 186 13.22 5.61 18.37
C ARG A 186 12.95 4.77 19.62
N THR A 187 11.75 4.23 19.74
CA THR A 187 11.34 3.33 20.83
C THR A 187 12.25 2.10 20.94
N ALA A 188 12.76 1.59 19.82
CA ALA A 188 13.68 0.45 19.77
C ALA A 188 15.02 0.69 20.49
N ALA A 189 15.36 1.94 20.81
CA ALA A 189 16.58 2.31 21.56
C ALA A 189 16.45 2.10 23.08
N ALA A 190 15.24 1.94 23.59
CA ALA A 190 15.02 1.77 25.04
C ALA A 190 15.72 0.50 25.54
N GLY A 191 16.48 0.64 26.65
CA GLY A 191 17.24 -0.46 27.25
C GLY A 191 18.46 -0.93 26.47
N ARG A 192 18.80 -0.30 25.32
CA ARG A 192 19.96 -0.70 24.53
C ARG A 192 21.27 -0.16 25.09
N PRO A 193 22.38 -0.91 24.90
CA PRO A 193 23.71 -0.44 25.23
C PRO A 193 24.08 0.84 24.46
N GLU A 194 24.92 1.67 25.03
CA GLU A 194 25.46 2.88 24.40
C GLU A 194 26.13 2.57 23.05
N ALA A 195 26.87 1.47 22.96
CA ALA A 195 27.58 1.04 21.76
C ALA A 195 26.66 0.90 20.53
N ASP A 196 25.42 0.44 20.74
CA ASP A 196 24.45 0.26 19.65
C ASP A 196 24.02 1.62 19.05
N LEU A 197 23.79 2.62 19.91
CA LEU A 197 23.41 3.97 19.48
C LEU A 197 24.59 4.68 18.81
N VAL A 198 25.81 4.54 19.38
CA VAL A 198 27.04 5.09 18.82
C VAL A 198 27.30 4.49 17.41
N ALA A 199 27.02 3.20 17.20
CA ALA A 199 27.16 2.56 15.91
C ALA A 199 26.21 3.18 14.84
N ASP A 200 24.94 3.43 15.21
CA ASP A 200 23.97 4.11 14.33
C ASP A 200 24.43 5.57 14.02
N LEU A 201 24.91 6.32 15.01
CA LEU A 201 25.41 7.68 14.83
C LEU A 201 26.63 7.72 13.91
N ALA A 202 27.60 6.80 14.11
CA ALA A 202 28.76 6.70 13.25
C ALA A 202 28.41 6.29 11.79
N TYR A 203 27.38 5.47 11.63
CA TYR A 203 26.83 5.16 10.31
C TYR A 203 26.27 6.42 9.64
N PHE A 204 25.46 7.20 10.32
CA PHE A 204 24.87 8.44 9.77
C PHE A 204 25.94 9.47 9.42
N LYS A 205 26.95 9.64 10.25
CA LYS A 205 28.06 10.54 9.96
C LYS A 205 28.70 10.21 8.61
N ARG A 206 29.11 8.95 8.42
CA ARG A 206 29.73 8.47 7.18
C ARG A 206 28.79 8.58 5.97
N ALA A 207 27.53 8.18 6.14
CA ALA A 207 26.56 8.22 5.06
C ALA A 207 26.26 9.67 4.61
N TRP A 208 26.17 10.60 5.57
CA TRP A 208 25.94 12.01 5.25
C TRP A 208 27.14 12.66 4.57
N GLU A 209 28.36 12.34 5.01
CA GLU A 209 29.60 12.79 4.35
C GLU A 209 29.69 12.29 2.90
N GLU A 210 29.25 11.05 2.65
CA GLU A 210 29.19 10.49 1.31
C GLU A 210 28.13 11.19 0.45
N ILE A 211 26.94 11.44 1.00
CA ILE A 211 25.87 12.18 0.31
C ILE A 211 26.36 13.58 -0.07
N ARG A 212 27.01 14.30 0.83
CA ARG A 212 27.57 15.64 0.55
C ARG A 212 28.60 15.60 -0.58
N ARG A 213 29.53 14.65 -0.54
CA ARG A 213 30.51 14.46 -1.64
C ARG A 213 29.81 14.17 -2.97
N ASN A 214 28.81 13.31 -2.99
CA ASN A 214 28.04 13.00 -4.18
C ASN A 214 27.25 14.21 -4.69
N LEU A 215 26.70 15.02 -3.79
CA LEU A 215 25.98 16.25 -4.12
C LEU A 215 26.89 17.27 -4.83
N ASP A 216 28.12 17.43 -4.33
CA ASP A 216 29.10 18.36 -4.89
C ASP A 216 29.64 17.86 -6.24
N ALA A 217 29.82 16.55 -6.39
CA ALA A 217 30.40 15.94 -7.62
C ALA A 217 29.37 15.74 -8.73
N SER A 218 28.07 15.73 -8.43
CA SER A 218 27.02 15.39 -9.41
C SER A 218 26.51 16.60 -10.18
N THR A 219 26.19 16.40 -11.46
CA THR A 219 25.46 17.37 -12.28
C THR A 219 23.95 17.14 -12.09
N CYS A 220 23.19 18.24 -11.96
CA CYS A 220 21.74 18.22 -11.77
C CYS A 220 21.00 17.95 -13.10
N PRO A 221 19.97 17.06 -13.14
CA PRO A 221 19.43 16.25 -12.03
C PRO A 221 20.23 14.97 -11.77
N ALA A 222 20.39 14.57 -10.48
CA ALA A 222 21.11 13.35 -10.12
C ALA A 222 20.58 12.71 -8.82
N VAL A 223 20.67 11.38 -8.72
CA VAL A 223 20.47 10.63 -7.49
C VAL A 223 21.75 10.71 -6.65
N VAL A 224 21.69 11.28 -5.46
CA VAL A 224 22.85 11.41 -4.55
C VAL A 224 22.84 10.35 -3.45
N TYR A 225 21.66 9.79 -3.13
CA TYR A 225 21.51 8.67 -2.19
C TYR A 225 20.33 7.81 -2.58
N ARG A 226 20.49 6.50 -2.51
CA ARG A 226 19.40 5.52 -2.67
C ARG A 226 19.06 4.91 -1.32
N GLU A 227 17.78 4.97 -0.96
CA GLU A 227 17.27 4.31 0.25
C GLU A 227 17.49 2.79 0.16
N GLN A 228 17.65 2.16 1.32
CA GLN A 228 17.89 0.72 1.43
C GLN A 228 16.76 -0.09 0.76
N GLY A 229 17.10 -1.25 0.17
CA GLY A 229 16.13 -2.16 -0.41
C GLY A 229 15.23 -2.83 0.64
N LEU A 230 14.18 -3.48 0.17
CA LEU A 230 13.14 -4.11 0.99
C LEU A 230 13.70 -4.96 2.15
N VAL A 231 14.65 -5.85 1.86
CA VAL A 231 15.20 -6.77 2.87
C VAL A 231 15.91 -6.01 3.98
N ALA A 232 16.75 -5.03 3.62
CA ALA A 232 17.48 -4.24 4.61
C ALA A 232 16.54 -3.38 5.47
N LYS A 233 15.51 -2.76 4.86
CA LYS A 233 14.45 -2.03 5.57
C LYS A 233 13.72 -2.94 6.56
N MET A 234 13.31 -4.13 6.13
CA MET A 234 12.60 -5.06 7.00
C MET A 234 13.49 -5.56 8.16
N ILE A 235 14.76 -5.87 7.90
CA ILE A 235 15.70 -6.24 8.96
C ILE A 235 15.86 -5.07 9.96
N ARG A 236 16.08 -3.86 9.45
CA ARG A 236 16.22 -2.66 10.28
C ARG A 236 15.00 -2.42 11.19
N ASP A 237 13.80 -2.56 10.64
CA ASP A 237 12.58 -2.13 11.33
C ASP A 237 11.90 -3.26 12.13
N LEU A 238 12.06 -4.52 11.70
CA LEU A 238 11.31 -5.65 12.26
C LEU A 238 12.15 -6.59 13.13
N LEU A 239 13.47 -6.66 12.94
CA LEU A 239 14.29 -7.65 13.62
C LEU A 239 14.21 -7.49 15.15
N SER A 240 13.75 -8.52 15.85
CA SER A 240 13.67 -8.59 17.31
C SER A 240 14.11 -9.97 17.80
N GLU A 241 14.26 -10.11 19.10
CA GLU A 241 14.61 -11.39 19.73
C GLU A 241 13.51 -12.45 19.61
N ASP A 242 12.27 -12.05 19.26
CA ASP A 242 11.14 -12.95 19.07
C ASP A 242 11.24 -13.78 17.79
N TYR A 243 12.08 -13.37 16.83
CA TYR A 243 12.27 -14.14 15.60
C TYR A 243 13.03 -15.43 15.85
N SER A 244 12.40 -16.57 15.58
CA SER A 244 13.02 -17.90 15.70
C SER A 244 14.01 -18.19 14.58
N ALA A 245 13.77 -17.74 13.36
CA ALA A 245 14.65 -17.91 12.20
C ALA A 245 14.38 -16.89 11.08
N ILE A 246 15.45 -16.56 10.33
CA ILE A 246 15.40 -15.84 9.07
C ILE A 246 15.95 -16.79 8.00
N ARG A 247 15.12 -17.18 7.04
CA ARG A 247 15.48 -18.14 5.99
C ARG A 247 15.56 -17.47 4.64
N ILE A 248 16.63 -17.71 3.89
CA ILE A 248 16.92 -17.03 2.62
C ILE A 248 17.42 -18.05 1.62
N ASP A 249 16.82 -18.11 0.43
CA ASP A 249 17.19 -19.07 -0.63
C ASP A 249 18.32 -18.57 -1.53
N ASN A 250 18.52 -17.25 -1.65
CA ASN A 250 19.58 -16.68 -2.46
C ASN A 250 20.89 -16.55 -1.65
N ALA A 251 21.96 -17.16 -2.15
CA ALA A 251 23.25 -17.20 -1.46
C ALA A 251 23.92 -15.82 -1.31
N ALA A 252 23.73 -14.91 -2.29
CA ALA A 252 24.30 -13.58 -2.21
C ALA A 252 23.54 -12.73 -1.18
N GLU A 253 22.22 -12.81 -1.19
CA GLU A 253 21.36 -12.10 -0.25
C GLU A 253 21.52 -12.66 1.17
N TYR A 254 21.66 -13.99 1.33
CA TYR A 254 22.00 -14.60 2.61
C TYR A 254 23.26 -14.00 3.23
N ARG A 255 24.32 -13.83 2.45
CA ARG A 255 25.58 -13.23 2.96
C ARG A 255 25.35 -11.78 3.38
N ARG A 256 24.68 -10.98 2.55
CA ARG A 256 24.34 -9.58 2.86
C ARG A 256 23.52 -9.45 4.13
N VAL A 257 22.48 -10.26 4.28
CA VAL A 257 21.61 -10.25 5.46
C VAL A 257 22.37 -10.71 6.70
N ARG A 258 23.19 -11.76 6.61
CA ARG A 258 24.00 -12.22 7.72
C ARG A 258 24.96 -11.14 8.21
N ASP A 259 25.65 -10.46 7.29
CA ASP A 259 26.59 -9.38 7.63
C ASP A 259 25.86 -8.15 8.19
N LEU A 260 24.65 -7.86 7.72
CA LEU A 260 23.79 -6.81 8.25
C LEU A 260 23.33 -7.14 9.68
N VAL A 261 22.81 -8.36 9.90
CA VAL A 261 22.36 -8.81 11.23
C VAL A 261 23.52 -8.87 12.21
N GLN A 262 24.71 -9.31 11.77
CA GLN A 262 25.89 -9.32 12.62
C GLN A 262 26.31 -7.93 13.09
N ARG A 263 26.06 -6.88 12.28
CA ARG A 263 26.34 -5.49 12.67
C ARG A 263 25.25 -4.90 13.57
N ILE A 264 23.98 -5.24 13.33
CA ILE A 264 22.84 -4.63 14.03
C ILE A 264 22.49 -5.38 15.31
N MET A 265 22.45 -6.71 15.27
CA MET A 265 22.13 -7.60 16.39
C MET A 265 22.92 -8.90 16.30
N PRO A 266 24.20 -8.91 16.78
CA PRO A 266 25.07 -10.07 16.69
C PRO A 266 24.49 -11.35 17.30
N SER A 267 23.68 -11.24 18.37
CA SER A 267 22.99 -12.35 19.04
C SER A 267 22.04 -13.13 18.11
N LEU A 268 21.53 -12.50 17.06
CA LEU A 268 20.58 -13.12 16.11
C LEU A 268 21.27 -13.70 14.87
N THR A 269 22.57 -13.52 14.70
CA THR A 269 23.31 -14.06 13.54
C THR A 269 23.11 -15.57 13.38
N PRO A 270 23.09 -16.41 14.43
CA PRO A 270 22.84 -17.86 14.29
C PRO A 270 21.45 -18.22 13.79
N ARG A 271 20.48 -17.29 13.89
CA ARG A 271 19.11 -17.48 13.40
C ARG A 271 18.96 -17.18 11.90
N VAL A 272 19.96 -16.57 11.26
CA VAL A 272 20.01 -16.38 9.81
C VAL A 272 20.48 -17.67 9.16
N LYS A 273 19.61 -18.29 8.35
CA LYS A 273 19.84 -19.61 7.75
C LYS A 273 19.76 -19.55 6.24
N HIS A 274 20.74 -20.11 5.56
CA HIS A 274 20.67 -20.33 4.13
C HIS A 274 19.75 -21.52 3.84
N TYR A 275 18.74 -21.32 3.01
CA TYR A 275 17.83 -22.36 2.57
C TYR A 275 18.38 -22.97 1.27
N THR A 276 18.75 -24.24 1.32
CA THR A 276 19.45 -24.95 0.21
C THR A 276 18.65 -26.08 -0.41
N LYS A 277 17.40 -26.29 0.03
CA LYS A 277 16.54 -27.32 -0.57
C LYS A 277 16.18 -26.95 -2.00
N VAL A 278 15.96 -27.96 -2.86
CA VAL A 278 15.51 -27.80 -4.26
C VAL A 278 14.09 -27.24 -4.35
N PHE A 279 13.23 -27.62 -3.39
CA PHE A 279 11.83 -27.18 -3.35
C PHE A 279 11.76 -25.68 -3.01
N PRO A 280 11.00 -24.87 -3.76
CA PRO A 280 10.95 -23.43 -3.53
C PRO A 280 10.52 -23.06 -2.11
N ILE A 281 11.25 -22.15 -1.47
CA ILE A 281 11.02 -21.78 -0.07
C ILE A 281 9.60 -21.31 0.21
N PHE A 282 8.99 -20.54 -0.67
CA PHE A 282 7.62 -20.04 -0.49
C PHE A 282 6.57 -21.13 -0.59
N GLN A 283 6.83 -22.17 -1.37
CA GLN A 283 5.96 -23.35 -1.43
C GLN A 283 6.15 -24.24 -0.19
N GLU A 284 7.39 -24.46 0.23
CA GLU A 284 7.72 -25.25 1.44
C GLU A 284 7.01 -24.73 2.70
N TYR A 285 6.92 -23.41 2.86
CA TYR A 285 6.27 -22.77 4.00
C TYR A 285 4.83 -22.32 3.74
N GLY A 286 4.19 -22.79 2.66
CA GLY A 286 2.81 -22.49 2.33
C GLY A 286 2.54 -21.02 1.95
N VAL A 287 3.57 -20.19 1.81
CA VAL A 287 3.44 -18.75 1.52
C VAL A 287 2.77 -18.52 0.18
N GLN A 288 3.14 -19.31 -0.86
CA GLN A 288 2.54 -19.16 -2.19
C GLN A 288 1.04 -19.40 -2.17
N SER A 289 0.58 -20.44 -1.47
CA SER A 289 -0.85 -20.73 -1.31
C SER A 289 -1.61 -19.60 -0.60
N GLU A 290 -0.99 -18.96 0.40
CA GLU A 290 -1.62 -17.82 1.10
C GLU A 290 -1.66 -16.57 0.22
N ILE A 291 -0.64 -16.33 -0.62
CA ILE A 291 -0.67 -15.26 -1.63
C ILE A 291 -1.83 -15.49 -2.61
N ASP A 292 -1.95 -16.71 -3.16
CA ASP A 292 -3.00 -17.04 -4.14
C ASP A 292 -4.41 -16.88 -3.54
N LYS A 293 -4.58 -17.19 -2.25
CA LYS A 293 -5.82 -16.94 -1.50
C LYS A 293 -6.05 -15.45 -1.25
N ALA A 294 -4.99 -14.70 -0.93
CA ALA A 294 -5.08 -13.27 -0.68
C ALA A 294 -5.42 -12.44 -1.92
N LEU A 295 -5.25 -12.98 -3.12
CA LEU A 295 -5.69 -12.35 -4.38
C LEU A 295 -7.16 -12.62 -4.73
N ARG A 296 -7.87 -13.43 -3.92
CA ARG A 296 -9.30 -13.70 -4.09
C ARG A 296 -10.11 -12.83 -3.14
N SER A 297 -11.30 -12.39 -3.56
CA SER A 297 -12.20 -11.62 -2.69
C SER A 297 -12.74 -12.44 -1.52
N LYS A 298 -13.03 -13.73 -1.74
CA LYS A 298 -13.63 -14.62 -0.74
C LYS A 298 -12.58 -15.39 0.05
N VAL A 299 -12.67 -15.31 1.39
CA VAL A 299 -11.80 -16.03 2.33
C VAL A 299 -12.64 -16.86 3.28
N TRP A 300 -12.36 -18.15 3.37
CA TRP A 300 -13.08 -19.08 4.22
C TRP A 300 -12.55 -19.08 5.65
N LEU A 301 -13.47 -19.12 6.61
CA LEU A 301 -13.19 -19.32 8.04
C LEU A 301 -13.11 -20.82 8.35
N LYS A 302 -12.43 -21.18 9.43
CA LYS A 302 -12.29 -22.59 9.86
C LYS A 302 -13.64 -23.23 10.22
N SER A 303 -14.57 -22.44 10.72
CA SER A 303 -15.94 -22.87 11.07
C SER A 303 -16.79 -23.21 9.83
N GLY A 304 -16.45 -22.72 8.65
CA GLY A 304 -17.24 -22.84 7.42
C GLY A 304 -18.00 -21.56 7.06
N GLY A 305 -17.87 -20.50 7.85
CA GLY A 305 -18.20 -19.14 7.46
C GLY A 305 -17.20 -18.59 6.47
N TYR A 306 -17.40 -17.38 6.00
CA TYR A 306 -16.45 -16.70 5.10
C TYR A 306 -16.57 -15.18 5.20
N ILE A 307 -15.50 -14.52 4.82
CA ILE A 307 -15.48 -13.06 4.61
C ILE A 307 -15.32 -12.75 3.13
N VAL A 308 -15.89 -11.63 2.69
CA VAL A 308 -15.73 -11.11 1.34
C VAL A 308 -15.05 -9.74 1.43
N ILE A 309 -13.92 -9.59 0.76
CA ILE A 309 -13.10 -8.38 0.78
C ILE A 309 -13.16 -7.74 -0.59
N ASN A 310 -13.71 -6.54 -0.68
CA ASN A 310 -13.79 -5.75 -1.90
C ASN A 310 -13.07 -4.41 -1.71
N GLN A 311 -12.12 -4.14 -2.60
CA GLN A 311 -11.38 -2.89 -2.61
C GLN A 311 -11.96 -1.97 -3.69
N THR A 312 -12.41 -0.78 -3.30
CA THR A 312 -12.83 0.30 -4.19
C THR A 312 -11.71 1.32 -4.37
N GLU A 313 -11.95 2.39 -5.11
CA GLU A 313 -10.99 3.48 -5.25
C GLU A 313 -10.70 4.19 -3.91
N ALA A 314 -11.74 4.43 -3.10
CA ALA A 314 -11.65 5.23 -1.88
C ALA A 314 -11.55 4.42 -0.59
N LEU A 315 -12.18 3.25 -0.52
CA LEU A 315 -12.29 2.45 0.70
C LEU A 315 -12.24 0.95 0.42
N VAL A 316 -12.12 0.17 1.50
CA VAL A 316 -12.23 -1.29 1.48
C VAL A 316 -13.50 -1.68 2.24
N ALA A 317 -14.31 -2.56 1.69
CA ALA A 317 -15.45 -3.17 2.35
C ALA A 317 -15.15 -4.64 2.66
N ILE A 318 -15.47 -5.08 3.88
CA ILE A 318 -15.31 -6.47 4.31
C ILE A 318 -16.63 -6.94 4.92
N ASP A 319 -17.28 -7.90 4.28
CA ASP A 319 -18.56 -8.49 4.67
C ASP A 319 -18.34 -9.86 5.30
N VAL A 320 -19.05 -10.17 6.39
CA VAL A 320 -18.95 -11.42 7.15
C VAL A 320 -20.19 -12.26 6.96
N ASN A 321 -20.00 -13.52 6.58
CA ASN A 321 -21.08 -14.46 6.30
C ASN A 321 -20.94 -15.75 7.10
N THR A 322 -22.05 -16.31 7.62
CA THR A 322 -22.08 -17.60 8.31
C THR A 322 -21.77 -18.78 7.39
N GLY A 323 -22.03 -18.65 6.08
CA GLY A 323 -21.82 -19.70 5.11
C GLY A 323 -22.60 -20.99 5.46
N ARG A 324 -21.85 -22.09 5.62
CA ARG A 324 -22.41 -23.41 6.03
C ARG A 324 -22.42 -23.62 7.54
N PHE A 325 -21.95 -22.65 8.32
CA PHE A 325 -21.90 -22.78 9.76
C PHE A 325 -23.27 -22.49 10.37
N VAL A 326 -23.92 -23.53 10.87
CA VAL A 326 -25.27 -23.48 11.46
C VAL A 326 -25.27 -23.61 13.00
N GLY A 327 -24.05 -23.57 13.61
CA GLY A 327 -23.93 -23.79 15.06
C GLY A 327 -24.09 -25.25 15.48
N LYS A 328 -23.97 -25.51 16.78
CA LYS A 328 -24.26 -26.82 17.36
C LYS A 328 -25.77 -26.92 17.67
N ARG A 329 -26.30 -28.12 17.67
CA ARG A 329 -27.74 -28.42 17.84
C ARG A 329 -28.42 -27.74 19.04
N ASN A 330 -27.65 -27.32 20.05
CA ASN A 330 -28.16 -26.64 21.26
C ASN A 330 -27.70 -25.17 21.39
N ASP A 331 -26.98 -24.62 20.40
CA ASP A 331 -26.54 -23.22 20.42
C ASP A 331 -27.72 -22.32 20.04
N ARG A 332 -27.85 -21.17 20.73
CA ARG A 332 -28.76 -20.11 20.30
C ARG A 332 -28.17 -19.46 19.01
N LEU A 333 -29.04 -18.99 18.15
CA LEU A 333 -28.61 -18.31 16.91
C LEU A 333 -27.61 -17.18 17.19
N GLU A 334 -27.93 -16.35 18.19
CA GLU A 334 -27.07 -15.24 18.62
C GLU A 334 -25.66 -15.72 19.04
N ASP A 335 -25.54 -16.83 19.78
CA ASP A 335 -24.25 -17.38 20.20
C ASP A 335 -23.42 -17.85 18.98
N THR A 336 -24.09 -18.39 17.97
CA THR A 336 -23.46 -18.81 16.71
C THR A 336 -22.95 -17.61 15.93
N ILE A 337 -23.72 -16.53 15.84
CA ILE A 337 -23.36 -15.26 15.20
C ILE A 337 -22.14 -14.67 15.90
N VAL A 338 -22.16 -14.54 17.22
CA VAL A 338 -21.04 -13.99 18.00
C VAL A 338 -19.76 -14.80 17.78
N LYS A 339 -19.85 -16.13 17.80
CA LYS A 339 -18.69 -17.00 17.52
C LYS A 339 -18.12 -16.77 16.13
N THR A 340 -18.99 -16.67 15.12
CA THR A 340 -18.57 -16.38 13.73
C THR A 340 -17.91 -15.02 13.61
N ASN A 341 -18.52 -13.98 14.21
CA ASN A 341 -17.97 -12.63 14.18
C ASN A 341 -16.61 -12.54 14.88
N ILE A 342 -16.41 -13.19 16.03
CA ILE A 342 -15.12 -13.24 16.73
C ILE A 342 -14.07 -14.00 15.92
N GLU A 343 -14.43 -15.10 15.26
CA GLU A 343 -13.52 -15.81 14.36
C GLU A 343 -13.16 -14.93 13.14
N ALA A 344 -14.15 -14.24 12.58
CA ALA A 344 -13.97 -13.33 11.47
C ALA A 344 -13.00 -12.18 11.82
N VAL A 345 -13.10 -11.59 13.03
CA VAL A 345 -12.19 -10.54 13.51
C VAL A 345 -10.72 -10.92 13.33
N LYS A 346 -10.35 -12.12 13.76
CA LYS A 346 -8.96 -12.60 13.66
C LYS A 346 -8.50 -12.71 12.20
N GLU A 347 -9.37 -13.28 11.37
CA GLU A 347 -9.05 -13.45 9.95
C GLU A 347 -9.06 -12.10 9.20
N ILE A 348 -9.98 -11.20 9.53
CA ILE A 348 -10.04 -9.84 8.97
C ILE A 348 -8.72 -9.10 9.23
N VAL A 349 -8.27 -9.03 10.48
CA VAL A 349 -7.02 -8.34 10.82
C VAL A 349 -5.82 -9.02 10.15
N ARG A 350 -5.79 -10.35 10.10
CA ARG A 350 -4.76 -11.09 9.36
C ARG A 350 -4.76 -10.72 7.86
N GLN A 351 -5.94 -10.66 7.23
CA GLN A 351 -6.08 -10.29 5.82
C GLN A 351 -5.73 -8.82 5.55
N ILE A 352 -6.09 -7.90 6.46
CA ILE A 352 -5.68 -6.49 6.39
C ILE A 352 -4.14 -6.38 6.37
N ARG A 353 -3.45 -7.11 7.24
CA ARG A 353 -1.98 -7.15 7.31
C ARG A 353 -1.38 -7.84 6.09
N LEU A 354 -1.87 -9.03 5.72
CA LEU A 354 -1.36 -9.84 4.61
C LEU A 354 -1.46 -9.13 3.25
N ARG A 355 -2.61 -8.49 3.01
CA ARG A 355 -2.89 -7.75 1.76
C ARG A 355 -2.37 -6.32 1.80
N ASP A 356 -1.91 -5.85 2.96
CA ASP A 356 -1.54 -4.46 3.24
C ASP A 356 -2.65 -3.46 2.84
N LEU A 357 -3.86 -3.75 3.30
CA LEU A 357 -5.00 -2.85 3.10
C LEU A 357 -4.84 -1.62 3.99
N GLY A 358 -5.16 -0.45 3.46
CA GLY A 358 -5.04 0.81 4.21
C GLY A 358 -6.03 1.87 3.73
N GLY A 359 -6.14 2.95 4.48
CA GLY A 359 -7.17 3.97 4.33
C GLY A 359 -8.39 3.60 5.17
N ILE A 360 -9.57 3.89 4.65
CA ILE A 360 -10.85 3.58 5.32
C ILE A 360 -11.24 2.14 4.99
N ILE A 361 -11.48 1.33 6.02
CA ILE A 361 -11.92 -0.07 5.91
C ILE A 361 -13.24 -0.18 6.68
N VAL A 362 -14.30 -0.56 5.98
CA VAL A 362 -15.63 -0.77 6.56
C VAL A 362 -15.83 -2.26 6.78
N LEU A 363 -16.10 -2.65 8.00
CA LEU A 363 -16.37 -4.03 8.41
C LEU A 363 -17.87 -4.18 8.64
N ASP A 364 -18.49 -5.09 7.91
CA ASP A 364 -19.91 -5.44 8.01
C ASP A 364 -20.03 -6.80 8.70
N PHE A 365 -20.27 -6.76 10.01
CA PHE A 365 -20.44 -7.95 10.83
C PHE A 365 -21.89 -8.44 10.77
N ILE A 366 -22.08 -9.73 10.96
CA ILE A 366 -23.42 -10.31 11.07
C ILE A 366 -24.15 -9.63 12.23
N ASP A 367 -25.38 -9.19 11.99
CA ASP A 367 -26.19 -8.46 12.96
C ASP A 367 -26.31 -9.17 14.31
N MET A 368 -26.13 -8.40 15.39
CA MET A 368 -26.22 -8.85 16.77
C MET A 368 -27.25 -8.01 17.50
N GLU A 369 -28.26 -8.65 18.09
CA GLU A 369 -29.34 -7.97 18.84
C GLU A 369 -28.79 -7.36 20.14
N GLU A 370 -28.00 -8.13 20.88
CA GLU A 370 -27.52 -7.75 22.20
C GLU A 370 -26.31 -6.78 22.11
N ARG A 371 -26.44 -5.60 22.72
CA ARG A 371 -25.32 -4.61 22.83
C ARG A 371 -24.04 -5.20 23.43
N LYS A 372 -24.20 -6.13 24.41
CA LYS A 372 -23.08 -6.84 25.05
C LYS A 372 -22.25 -7.64 24.03
N ASN A 373 -22.93 -8.25 23.06
CA ASN A 373 -22.27 -9.05 22.02
C ASN A 373 -21.54 -8.16 21.01
N ARG A 374 -22.14 -7.03 20.61
CA ARG A 374 -21.45 -5.99 19.81
C ARG A 374 -20.20 -5.48 20.49
N GLN A 375 -20.25 -5.22 21.80
CA GLN A 375 -19.07 -4.80 22.58
C GLN A 375 -17.97 -5.87 22.62
N LYS A 376 -18.32 -7.16 22.75
CA LYS A 376 -17.33 -8.25 22.71
C LYS A 376 -16.59 -8.31 21.38
N VAL A 377 -17.30 -8.15 20.26
CA VAL A 377 -16.70 -8.16 18.92
C VAL A 377 -15.81 -6.95 18.74
N SER A 378 -16.25 -5.74 19.14
CA SER A 378 -15.44 -4.52 19.11
C SER A 378 -14.15 -4.65 19.93
N GLN A 379 -14.24 -5.14 21.17
CA GLN A 379 -13.07 -5.37 22.02
C GLN A 379 -12.09 -6.40 21.43
N ALA A 380 -12.62 -7.48 20.82
CA ALA A 380 -11.79 -8.46 20.14
C ALA A 380 -11.06 -7.83 18.94
N LEU A 381 -11.72 -6.94 18.19
CA LEU A 381 -11.12 -6.22 17.08
C LEU A 381 -10.00 -5.29 17.56
N ASP A 382 -10.23 -4.51 18.62
CA ASP A 382 -9.22 -3.62 19.18
C ASP A 382 -7.98 -4.40 19.65
N GLN A 383 -8.18 -5.56 20.28
CA GLN A 383 -7.09 -6.44 20.72
C GLN A 383 -6.27 -7.00 19.55
N GLU A 384 -6.93 -7.41 18.46
CA GLU A 384 -6.20 -7.92 17.28
C GLU A 384 -5.53 -6.79 16.51
N LEU A 385 -6.15 -5.61 16.38
CA LEU A 385 -5.54 -4.43 15.76
C LEU A 385 -4.30 -3.93 16.52
N ALA A 386 -4.25 -4.09 17.84
CA ALA A 386 -3.07 -3.75 18.64
C ALA A 386 -1.80 -4.55 18.25
N ARG A 387 -1.97 -5.70 17.57
CA ARG A 387 -0.87 -6.50 17.01
C ARG A 387 -0.36 -5.98 15.66
N ASP A 388 -1.13 -5.10 15.00
CA ASP A 388 -0.70 -4.51 13.75
C ASP A 388 0.37 -3.44 14.01
N ARG A 389 1.41 -3.46 13.18
CA ARG A 389 2.50 -2.48 13.26
C ARG A 389 2.13 -1.14 12.64
N SER A 390 1.23 -1.17 11.64
CA SER A 390 0.71 0.05 11.04
C SER A 390 -0.32 0.68 11.98
N PRO A 391 -0.26 1.99 12.20
CA PRO A 391 -1.24 2.68 13.02
C PRO A 391 -2.65 2.41 12.48
N SER A 392 -3.48 1.82 13.36
CA SER A 392 -4.85 1.44 13.04
C SER A 392 -5.75 1.87 14.19
N LYS A 393 -6.92 2.41 13.86
CA LYS A 393 -7.92 2.84 14.84
C LYS A 393 -9.30 2.36 14.41
N ALA A 394 -10.01 1.68 15.30
CA ALA A 394 -11.41 1.32 15.09
C ALA A 394 -12.33 2.41 15.67
N VAL A 395 -13.35 2.75 14.91
CA VAL A 395 -14.42 3.66 15.32
C VAL A 395 -15.74 2.91 15.15
N GLN A 396 -16.49 2.73 16.21
CA GLN A 396 -17.79 2.08 16.13
C GLN A 396 -18.80 3.03 15.49
N VAL A 397 -19.44 2.58 14.42
CA VAL A 397 -20.50 3.32 13.75
C VAL A 397 -21.80 2.59 13.91
N SER A 398 -22.74 3.21 14.60
CA SER A 398 -24.19 2.92 14.66
C SER A 398 -24.67 1.52 15.09
N ASP A 399 -25.99 1.44 15.25
CA ASP A 399 -26.75 0.24 15.68
C ASP A 399 -26.79 -0.89 14.63
N PHE A 400 -26.25 -0.66 13.41
CA PHE A 400 -26.28 -1.62 12.29
C PHE A 400 -25.10 -2.59 12.24
N GLY A 401 -24.29 -2.73 13.31
CA GLY A 401 -23.17 -3.67 13.32
C GLY A 401 -21.93 -3.27 12.53
N LEU A 402 -21.94 -2.13 11.84
CA LEU A 402 -20.80 -1.64 11.07
C LEU A 402 -19.70 -1.09 11.98
N ILE A 403 -18.45 -1.45 11.68
CA ILE A 403 -17.26 -0.88 12.32
C ILE A 403 -16.35 -0.29 11.25
N ILE A 404 -15.94 0.96 11.41
CA ILE A 404 -14.95 1.60 10.54
C ILE A 404 -13.58 1.46 11.17
N VAL A 405 -12.62 0.97 10.40
CA VAL A 405 -11.20 0.96 10.76
C VAL A 405 -10.46 1.90 9.84
N THR A 406 -9.67 2.81 10.42
CA THR A 406 -8.68 3.58 9.68
C THR A 406 -7.31 2.95 9.87
N ARG A 407 -6.57 2.72 8.78
CA ARG A 407 -5.22 2.18 8.79
C ARG A 407 -4.32 2.99 7.87
N LYS A 408 -3.16 3.41 8.37
CA LYS A 408 -2.21 4.20 7.59
C LYS A 408 -1.71 3.39 6.38
N ARG A 409 -1.81 3.98 5.18
CA ARG A 409 -1.21 3.39 3.96
C ARG A 409 0.29 3.65 3.96
N VAL A 410 1.09 2.59 4.08
CA VAL A 410 2.56 2.69 4.09
C VAL A 410 3.15 2.34 2.73
N LYS A 411 2.54 1.39 2.04
CA LYS A 411 2.95 0.89 0.70
C LYS A 411 1.73 0.52 -0.14
N GLN A 412 1.95 0.12 -1.40
CA GLN A 412 0.88 -0.40 -2.25
C GLN A 412 0.40 -1.75 -1.74
N SER A 413 -0.91 -2.02 -1.84
CA SER A 413 -1.47 -3.31 -1.45
C SER A 413 -0.91 -4.45 -2.30
N LEU A 414 -0.89 -5.67 -1.74
CA LEU A 414 -0.42 -6.87 -2.42
C LEU A 414 -1.11 -7.09 -3.77
N GLU A 415 -2.43 -6.84 -3.82
CA GLU A 415 -3.21 -6.93 -5.05
C GLU A 415 -2.70 -5.98 -6.12
N ARG A 416 -2.50 -4.70 -5.81
CA ARG A 416 -2.00 -3.69 -6.78
C ARG A 416 -0.60 -4.01 -7.31
N VAL A 417 0.23 -4.67 -6.50
CA VAL A 417 1.58 -5.06 -6.92
C VAL A 417 1.57 -6.29 -7.80
N MET A 418 0.65 -7.24 -7.55
CA MET A 418 0.67 -8.56 -8.18
C MET A 418 -0.34 -8.74 -9.32
N THR A 419 -1.32 -7.83 -9.45
CA THR A 419 -2.38 -7.93 -10.47
C THR A 419 -2.43 -6.69 -11.36
N GLN A 420 -3.21 -6.80 -12.42
CA GLN A 420 -3.60 -5.69 -13.29
C GLN A 420 -5.10 -5.79 -13.58
N PRO A 421 -5.77 -4.69 -13.97
CA PRO A 421 -7.17 -4.74 -14.38
C PRO A 421 -7.38 -5.79 -15.49
N CYS A 422 -8.48 -6.54 -15.39
CA CYS A 422 -8.81 -7.52 -16.40
C CYS A 422 -9.03 -6.85 -17.76
N PRO A 423 -8.28 -7.20 -18.82
CA PRO A 423 -8.43 -6.55 -20.13
C PRO A 423 -9.78 -6.83 -20.79
N TYR A 424 -10.45 -7.93 -20.39
CA TYR A 424 -11.75 -8.31 -20.96
C TYR A 424 -12.90 -7.43 -20.47
N CYS A 425 -13.01 -7.18 -19.15
CA CYS A 425 -14.03 -6.31 -18.57
C CYS A 425 -13.48 -4.92 -18.16
N SER A 426 -12.27 -4.56 -18.57
CA SER A 426 -11.61 -3.31 -18.18
C SER A 426 -11.57 -3.06 -16.66
N GLY A 427 -11.64 -4.14 -15.87
CA GLY A 427 -11.63 -4.09 -14.41
C GLY A 427 -13.00 -3.93 -13.74
N THR A 428 -14.11 -3.88 -14.51
CA THR A 428 -15.46 -3.71 -13.94
C THR A 428 -15.98 -4.96 -13.24
N GLY A 429 -15.46 -6.15 -13.60
CA GLY A 429 -15.94 -7.44 -13.10
C GLY A 429 -17.24 -7.93 -13.75
N VAL A 430 -17.87 -7.11 -14.61
CA VAL A 430 -19.11 -7.41 -15.32
C VAL A 430 -18.99 -7.01 -16.79
N ILE A 431 -19.77 -7.68 -17.65
CA ILE A 431 -19.96 -7.35 -19.05
C ILE A 431 -21.46 -7.29 -19.33
N ARG A 432 -21.86 -6.67 -20.43
CA ARG A 432 -23.26 -6.64 -20.86
C ARG A 432 -23.78 -8.03 -21.12
N SER A 433 -25.05 -8.29 -20.76
CA SER A 433 -25.67 -9.58 -21.02
C SER A 433 -25.95 -9.79 -22.52
N SER A 434 -26.03 -11.05 -22.94
CA SER A 434 -26.33 -11.38 -24.34
C SER A 434 -27.66 -10.78 -24.81
N ALA A 435 -28.66 -10.71 -23.94
CA ALA A 435 -29.94 -10.04 -24.23
C ALA A 435 -29.75 -8.56 -24.50
N THR A 436 -28.97 -7.86 -23.65
CA THR A 436 -28.69 -6.40 -23.84
C THR A 436 -27.99 -6.16 -25.18
N ILE A 437 -26.99 -6.99 -25.53
CA ILE A 437 -26.31 -6.88 -26.83
C ILE A 437 -27.29 -7.17 -27.98
N GLY A 438 -28.21 -8.12 -27.84
CA GLY A 438 -29.25 -8.40 -28.81
C GLY A 438 -30.13 -7.18 -29.09
N TYR A 439 -30.55 -6.46 -28.05
CA TYR A 439 -31.32 -5.23 -28.21
C TYR A 439 -30.51 -4.07 -28.81
N GLU A 440 -29.25 -3.94 -28.47
CA GLU A 440 -28.34 -2.94 -29.09
C GLU A 440 -28.13 -3.20 -30.57
N ILE A 441 -28.05 -4.48 -30.98
CA ILE A 441 -28.00 -4.86 -32.40
C ILE A 441 -29.30 -4.49 -33.10
N LEU A 442 -30.46 -4.72 -32.47
CA LEU A 442 -31.76 -4.33 -33.02
C LEU A 442 -31.86 -2.80 -33.25
N ASP A 443 -31.44 -2.02 -32.23
CA ASP A 443 -31.40 -0.56 -32.33
C ASP A 443 -30.44 -0.07 -33.42
N GLU A 444 -29.29 -0.71 -33.60
CA GLU A 444 -28.31 -0.33 -34.61
C GLU A 444 -28.83 -0.64 -36.04
N VAL A 445 -29.44 -1.81 -36.20
CA VAL A 445 -30.10 -2.18 -37.49
C VAL A 445 -31.26 -1.23 -37.80
N ALA A 446 -32.07 -0.85 -36.83
CA ALA A 446 -33.15 0.11 -37.00
C ALA A 446 -32.66 1.51 -37.46
N LYS A 447 -31.47 1.94 -37.02
CA LYS A 447 -30.84 3.20 -37.47
C LYS A 447 -30.41 3.17 -38.95
N LEU A 448 -30.15 2.00 -39.51
CA LEU A 448 -29.79 1.85 -40.93
C LEU A 448 -30.98 2.16 -41.86
N GLY A 449 -32.23 2.12 -41.35
CA GLY A 449 -33.43 2.57 -42.00
C GLY A 449 -33.74 1.81 -43.30
N SER A 450 -34.56 2.46 -44.18
CA SER A 450 -35.02 1.92 -45.46
C SER A 450 -33.88 1.61 -46.47
N GLY A 451 -32.66 2.03 -46.21
CA GLY A 451 -31.51 1.75 -47.05
C GLY A 451 -31.03 0.29 -47.04
N VAL A 452 -31.57 -0.55 -46.14
CA VAL A 452 -31.20 -1.95 -45.97
C VAL A 452 -32.34 -2.91 -46.30
N GLU A 453 -33.57 -2.39 -46.57
CA GLU A 453 -34.71 -3.21 -46.92
C GLU A 453 -34.46 -4.03 -48.20
N GLY A 454 -34.59 -5.37 -48.05
CA GLY A 454 -34.41 -6.31 -49.16
C GLY A 454 -32.97 -6.66 -49.48
N LEU A 455 -31.99 -6.06 -48.82
CA LEU A 455 -30.58 -6.42 -48.89
C LEU A 455 -30.28 -7.46 -47.82
N GLY A 456 -29.39 -8.43 -48.13
CA GLY A 456 -28.91 -9.42 -47.14
C GLY A 456 -28.11 -8.71 -46.04
N VAL A 457 -28.33 -9.09 -44.77
CA VAL A 457 -27.55 -8.59 -43.65
C VAL A 457 -26.78 -9.75 -43.00
N GLN A 458 -25.46 -9.58 -42.86
CA GLN A 458 -24.61 -10.48 -42.08
C GLN A 458 -24.24 -9.78 -40.77
N LEU A 459 -24.55 -10.45 -39.66
CA LEU A 459 -24.20 -10.04 -38.32
C LEU A 459 -23.04 -10.89 -37.83
N ARG A 460 -21.87 -10.28 -37.57
CA ARG A 460 -20.72 -10.92 -36.92
C ARG A 460 -20.75 -10.60 -35.45
N VAL A 461 -20.75 -11.62 -34.60
CA VAL A 461 -20.83 -11.50 -33.14
C VAL A 461 -19.98 -12.55 -32.45
N ASN A 462 -19.71 -12.34 -31.17
CA ASN A 462 -19.09 -13.37 -30.32
C ASN A 462 -19.91 -14.69 -30.36
N PRO A 463 -19.28 -15.88 -30.26
CA PRO A 463 -19.98 -17.16 -30.28
C PRO A 463 -21.11 -17.30 -29.25
N ASP A 464 -20.96 -16.74 -28.04
CA ASP A 464 -22.00 -16.79 -27.01
C ASP A 464 -23.23 -15.93 -27.40
N ILE A 465 -23.01 -14.77 -28.01
CA ILE A 465 -24.10 -13.93 -28.55
C ILE A 465 -24.76 -14.64 -29.72
N ALA A 466 -23.99 -15.28 -30.62
CA ALA A 466 -24.56 -16.02 -31.72
C ALA A 466 -25.45 -17.18 -31.27
N ARG A 467 -25.07 -17.87 -30.19
CA ARG A 467 -25.87 -18.91 -29.56
C ARG A 467 -27.13 -18.34 -28.94
N ALA A 468 -26.99 -17.29 -28.11
CA ALA A 468 -28.11 -16.64 -27.45
C ALA A 468 -29.17 -16.15 -28.45
N LEU A 469 -28.78 -15.48 -29.54
CA LEU A 469 -29.70 -15.01 -30.58
C LEU A 469 -30.43 -16.15 -31.29
N ARG A 470 -29.85 -17.36 -31.36
CA ARG A 470 -30.50 -18.53 -32.01
C ARG A 470 -31.42 -19.30 -31.08
N GLU A 471 -31.11 -19.34 -29.79
CA GLU A 471 -31.76 -20.20 -28.79
C GLU A 471 -32.63 -19.39 -27.83
N GLU A 472 -31.99 -18.56 -26.98
CA GLU A 472 -32.63 -17.86 -25.87
C GLU A 472 -33.40 -16.61 -26.33
N GLU A 473 -32.81 -15.85 -27.25
CA GLU A 473 -33.30 -14.56 -27.76
C GLU A 473 -33.76 -14.68 -29.23
N ALA A 474 -34.31 -15.82 -29.61
CA ALA A 474 -34.78 -16.05 -30.98
C ALA A 474 -35.88 -15.08 -31.42
N ALA A 475 -36.61 -14.45 -30.49
CA ALA A 475 -37.57 -13.38 -30.75
C ALA A 475 -36.88 -12.14 -31.31
N VAL A 476 -35.74 -11.74 -30.72
CA VAL A 476 -34.95 -10.57 -31.18
C VAL A 476 -34.43 -10.80 -32.59
N LEU A 477 -33.99 -12.03 -32.90
CA LEU A 477 -33.53 -12.38 -34.26
C LEU A 477 -34.67 -12.25 -35.29
N LYS A 478 -35.91 -12.67 -34.93
CA LYS A 478 -37.10 -12.51 -35.81
C LYS A 478 -37.47 -11.04 -36.01
N GLU A 479 -37.35 -10.22 -34.96
CA GLU A 479 -37.59 -8.77 -35.07
C GLU A 479 -36.53 -8.11 -35.98
N LEU A 480 -35.24 -8.52 -35.86
CA LEU A 480 -34.18 -8.08 -36.77
C LEU A 480 -34.50 -8.45 -38.23
N GLU A 481 -34.94 -9.69 -38.49
CA GLU A 481 -35.31 -10.15 -39.83
C GLU A 481 -36.54 -9.38 -40.36
N ALA A 482 -37.50 -9.06 -39.50
CA ALA A 482 -38.66 -8.26 -39.86
C ALA A 482 -38.29 -6.79 -40.19
N ALA A 483 -37.35 -6.22 -39.43
CA ALA A 483 -36.88 -4.84 -39.65
C ALA A 483 -36.08 -4.69 -40.96
N VAL A 484 -35.34 -5.73 -41.35
CA VAL A 484 -34.55 -5.75 -42.60
C VAL A 484 -35.35 -6.24 -43.80
N GLY A 485 -36.48 -6.92 -43.55
CA GLY A 485 -37.31 -7.52 -44.62
C GLY A 485 -36.70 -8.75 -45.29
N THR A 486 -35.60 -9.26 -44.74
CA THR A 486 -34.87 -10.44 -45.23
C THR A 486 -34.20 -11.21 -44.08
N ARG A 487 -33.74 -12.40 -44.42
CA ARG A 487 -33.06 -13.25 -43.41
C ARG A 487 -31.73 -12.70 -43.00
N VAL A 488 -31.43 -12.65 -41.66
CA VAL A 488 -30.18 -12.21 -41.08
C VAL A 488 -29.23 -13.41 -40.91
N ILE A 489 -28.03 -13.33 -41.49
CA ILE A 489 -26.99 -14.37 -41.37
C ILE A 489 -26.16 -14.06 -40.13
N VAL A 490 -26.39 -14.81 -39.05
CA VAL A 490 -25.58 -14.66 -37.80
C VAL A 490 -24.32 -15.52 -37.92
N LYS A 491 -23.15 -14.85 -37.98
CA LYS A 491 -21.82 -15.48 -38.05
C LYS A 491 -21.10 -15.33 -36.72
N ALA A 492 -20.76 -16.45 -36.07
CA ALA A 492 -19.94 -16.45 -34.87
C ALA A 492 -18.47 -16.14 -35.21
N ASP A 493 -17.89 -15.18 -34.49
CA ASP A 493 -16.47 -14.82 -34.58
C ASP A 493 -15.81 -14.82 -33.19
N PRO A 494 -14.92 -15.78 -32.88
CA PRO A 494 -14.28 -15.89 -31.57
C PRO A 494 -13.26 -14.79 -31.28
N HIS A 495 -12.90 -13.97 -32.27
CA HIS A 495 -11.98 -12.84 -32.09
C HIS A 495 -12.69 -11.56 -31.65
N LEU A 496 -14.02 -11.50 -31.75
CA LEU A 496 -14.79 -10.37 -31.24
C LEU A 496 -14.98 -10.48 -29.74
N HIS A 497 -14.83 -9.34 -29.05
CA HIS A 497 -15.23 -9.22 -27.65
C HIS A 497 -16.73 -9.51 -27.50
N HIS A 498 -17.17 -9.99 -26.32
CA HIS A 498 -18.58 -10.30 -26.07
C HIS A 498 -19.53 -9.11 -26.39
N GLU A 499 -19.07 -7.88 -26.14
CA GLU A 499 -19.84 -6.66 -26.36
C GLU A 499 -19.65 -6.03 -27.76
N GLN A 500 -18.87 -6.68 -28.63
CA GLN A 500 -18.61 -6.18 -29.98
C GLN A 500 -19.42 -6.95 -31.01
N PHE A 501 -19.96 -6.22 -31.96
CA PHE A 501 -20.63 -6.77 -33.13
C PHE A 501 -20.38 -5.91 -34.37
N ASP A 502 -20.42 -6.55 -35.52
CA ASP A 502 -20.37 -5.89 -36.82
C ASP A 502 -21.64 -6.22 -37.61
N VAL A 503 -22.27 -5.19 -38.16
CA VAL A 503 -23.41 -5.32 -39.09
C VAL A 503 -22.92 -5.01 -40.49
N MET A 504 -23.00 -5.97 -41.41
CA MET A 504 -22.59 -5.85 -42.79
C MET A 504 -23.78 -6.05 -43.72
N VAL A 505 -23.99 -5.12 -44.66
CA VAL A 505 -24.97 -5.23 -45.74
C VAL A 505 -24.28 -6.00 -46.87
N LEU A 506 -24.95 -7.07 -47.39
CA LEU A 506 -24.42 -7.94 -48.40
C LEU A 506 -24.81 -7.51 -49.81
#